data_9230bbe29e7b5680c5c7412f7d3c65a7
#
_entry.id   9230bbe29e7b5680c5c7412f7d3c65a7
#
_cell.length_a   1.000
_cell.length_b   1.000
_cell.length_c   1.000
_cell.angle_alpha   90.00
_cell.angle_beta   90.00
_cell.angle_gamma   90.00
#
_symmetry.space_group_name_H-M   'P 1'
#
loop_
_entity.id
_entity.type
_entity.pdbx_description
1 polymer ?
#
loop_
_entity_poly.entity_id
_entity_poly.type
_entity_poly.pdbx_seq_one_letter_code
_entity_poly.pdbx_strand_id
1 'polypeptide(L)'
;MSRVQLALNVNDIDEAVSFYTKLFGTEPAKRRPGYANFAIAQPPLKLVLLENPGQGGTLNHLGVEVDSTDAVDAEQARLAEAGLAAVDERDTTCCYARQDKFWVTGTPGGERWEIYTVLADSQTFWGQDGSQSWDAVETELDAAPDTGAGAQTAQCCGGPQAAGENEPAAASCACSGGASWAEAGAATEPGQSAGSC
;
A
#
# COMPACT_ATOMS: atom_id res chain seq x y z
N MET A 1 9.06 -19.66 -1.54
CA MET A 1 9.17 -18.69 -2.68
C MET A 1 8.40 -17.44 -2.28
N SER A 2 9.10 -16.33 -2.11
CA SER A 2 8.48 -15.06 -1.71
C SER A 2 7.55 -14.53 -2.81
N ARG A 3 6.49 -13.84 -2.42
CA ARG A 3 5.53 -13.22 -3.34
C ARG A 3 4.98 -11.92 -2.75
N VAL A 4 4.58 -11.02 -3.65
CA VAL A 4 3.90 -9.79 -3.25
C VAL A 4 2.47 -10.11 -2.83
N GLN A 5 2.02 -9.47 -1.75
CA GLN A 5 0.62 -9.43 -1.34
C GLN A 5 0.01 -8.07 -1.70
N LEU A 6 -1.18 -8.10 -2.26
CA LEU A 6 -2.04 -6.95 -2.47
C LEU A 6 -3.34 -7.19 -1.69
N ALA A 7 -3.61 -6.38 -0.70
CA ALA A 7 -4.87 -6.43 0.06
C ALA A 7 -5.77 -5.25 -0.34
N LEU A 8 -6.98 -5.57 -0.79
CA LEU A 8 -7.98 -4.62 -1.26
C LEU A 8 -9.22 -4.65 -0.38
N ASN A 9 -9.79 -3.49 -0.12
CA ASN A 9 -11.13 -3.38 0.43
C ASN A 9 -12.16 -3.58 -0.69
N VAL A 10 -13.20 -4.35 -0.41
CA VAL A 10 -14.33 -4.62 -1.32
C VAL A 10 -15.66 -4.34 -0.60
N ASN A 11 -16.69 -3.96 -1.35
CA ASN A 11 -18.01 -3.69 -0.76
C ASN A 11 -18.79 -4.98 -0.47
N ASP A 12 -18.57 -6.01 -1.29
CA ASP A 12 -19.25 -7.31 -1.23
C ASP A 12 -18.25 -8.40 -1.60
N ILE A 13 -18.03 -9.34 -0.68
CA ILE A 13 -17.02 -10.39 -0.85
C ILE A 13 -17.42 -11.41 -1.92
N ASP A 14 -18.70 -11.69 -2.10
CA ASP A 14 -19.19 -12.69 -3.04
C ASP A 14 -19.08 -12.18 -4.47
N GLU A 15 -19.44 -10.91 -4.69
CA GLU A 15 -19.26 -10.23 -5.97
C GLU A 15 -17.78 -10.16 -6.34
N ALA A 16 -16.94 -9.73 -5.40
CA ALA A 16 -15.51 -9.62 -5.60
C ALA A 16 -14.86 -10.98 -5.92
N VAL A 17 -15.18 -12.02 -5.16
CA VAL A 17 -14.70 -13.40 -5.44
C VAL A 17 -15.11 -13.84 -6.84
N SER A 18 -16.38 -13.65 -7.24
CA SER A 18 -16.85 -13.98 -8.58
C SER A 18 -16.08 -13.26 -9.68
N PHE A 19 -15.78 -11.97 -9.49
CA PHE A 19 -15.01 -11.17 -10.43
C PHE A 19 -13.56 -11.65 -10.55
N TYR A 20 -12.85 -11.77 -9.43
CA TYR A 20 -11.43 -12.12 -9.43
C TYR A 20 -11.17 -13.57 -9.83
N THR A 21 -12.11 -14.49 -9.55
CA THR A 21 -12.04 -15.86 -10.10
C THR A 21 -12.02 -15.85 -11.62
N LYS A 22 -12.87 -15.02 -12.25
CA LYS A 22 -12.90 -14.89 -13.72
C LYS A 22 -11.64 -14.18 -14.25
N LEU A 23 -11.19 -13.14 -13.56
CA LEU A 23 -10.03 -12.34 -13.99
C LEU A 23 -8.75 -13.18 -14.00
N PHE A 24 -8.52 -13.97 -12.96
CA PHE A 24 -7.28 -14.75 -12.79
C PHE A 24 -7.42 -16.22 -13.20
N GLY A 25 -8.64 -16.68 -13.54
CA GLY A 25 -8.88 -18.07 -13.92
C GLY A 25 -8.59 -19.08 -12.81
N THR A 26 -8.67 -18.66 -11.53
CA THR A 26 -8.38 -19.51 -10.38
C THR A 26 -9.38 -19.24 -9.25
N GLU A 27 -9.69 -20.27 -8.48
CA GLU A 27 -10.52 -20.14 -7.29
C GLU A 27 -9.73 -19.58 -6.10
N PRO A 28 -10.40 -18.95 -5.11
CA PRO A 28 -9.72 -18.49 -3.91
C PRO A 28 -9.10 -19.68 -3.15
N ALA A 29 -7.85 -19.51 -2.72
CA ALA A 29 -7.15 -20.49 -1.88
C ALA A 29 -7.76 -20.60 -0.48
N LYS A 30 -8.35 -19.51 0.01
CA LYS A 30 -9.10 -19.46 1.28
C LYS A 30 -10.28 -18.52 1.14
N ARG A 31 -11.44 -18.92 1.71
CA ARG A 31 -12.63 -18.08 1.81
C ARG A 31 -13.26 -18.22 3.20
N ARG A 32 -13.64 -17.10 3.81
CA ARG A 32 -14.31 -16.98 5.11
C ARG A 32 -15.31 -15.82 5.05
N PRO A 33 -16.21 -15.67 6.03
CA PRO A 33 -17.08 -14.48 6.09
C PRO A 33 -16.27 -13.20 6.02
N GLY A 34 -16.60 -12.33 5.06
CA GLY A 34 -15.91 -11.05 4.83
C GLY A 34 -14.45 -11.12 4.36
N TYR A 35 -13.98 -12.33 3.96
CA TYR A 35 -12.57 -12.53 3.59
C TYR A 35 -12.39 -13.55 2.49
N ALA A 36 -11.48 -13.25 1.55
CA ALA A 36 -10.97 -14.24 0.60
C ALA A 36 -9.51 -13.94 0.25
N ASN A 37 -8.73 -14.98 -0.09
CA ASN A 37 -7.45 -14.78 -0.74
C ASN A 37 -7.25 -15.71 -1.93
N PHE A 38 -6.49 -15.22 -2.90
CA PHE A 38 -6.10 -15.95 -4.10
C PHE A 38 -4.59 -16.13 -4.11
N ALA A 39 -4.13 -17.34 -4.36
CA ALA A 39 -2.72 -17.67 -4.58
C ALA A 39 -2.46 -17.77 -6.09
N ILE A 40 -2.14 -16.62 -6.70
CA ILE A 40 -1.91 -16.53 -8.14
C ILE A 40 -0.45 -16.91 -8.40
N ALA A 41 -0.25 -17.86 -9.34
CA ALA A 41 1.08 -18.36 -9.65
C ALA A 41 1.83 -17.48 -10.66
N GLN A 42 1.11 -16.86 -11.61
CA GLN A 42 1.71 -16.02 -12.65
C GLN A 42 0.83 -14.80 -12.96
N PRO A 43 1.35 -13.58 -12.66
CA PRO A 43 2.56 -13.33 -11.87
C PRO A 43 2.40 -13.83 -10.42
N PRO A 44 3.51 -14.09 -9.69
CA PRO A 44 3.42 -14.51 -8.28
C PRO A 44 2.78 -13.40 -7.44
N LEU A 45 1.52 -13.60 -7.05
CA LEU A 45 0.73 -12.62 -6.31
C LEU A 45 -0.17 -13.33 -5.30
N LYS A 46 -0.23 -12.83 -4.08
CA LYS A 46 -1.29 -13.12 -3.13
C LYS A 46 -2.26 -11.94 -3.14
N LEU A 47 -3.44 -12.14 -3.71
CA LEU A 47 -4.52 -11.15 -3.64
C LEU A 47 -5.38 -11.46 -2.42
N VAL A 48 -5.54 -10.49 -1.54
CA VAL A 48 -6.42 -10.55 -0.36
C VAL A 48 -7.58 -9.60 -0.57
N LEU A 49 -8.79 -10.06 -0.31
CA LEU A 49 -10.03 -9.29 -0.36
C LEU A 49 -10.61 -9.21 1.05
N LEU A 50 -10.87 -8.01 1.51
CA LEU A 50 -11.44 -7.68 2.81
C LEU A 50 -12.76 -6.94 2.59
N GLU A 51 -13.85 -7.51 3.08
CA GLU A 51 -15.15 -6.84 2.99
C GLU A 51 -15.19 -5.65 3.95
N ASN A 52 -15.28 -4.47 3.36
CA ASN A 52 -15.37 -3.20 4.06
C ASN A 52 -16.34 -2.29 3.30
N PRO A 53 -17.65 -2.41 3.55
CA PRO A 53 -18.65 -1.68 2.80
C PRO A 53 -18.45 -0.17 2.89
N GLY A 54 -18.47 0.50 1.74
CA GLY A 54 -18.19 1.93 1.62
C GLY A 54 -16.72 2.28 1.37
N GLN A 55 -15.80 1.31 1.49
CA GLN A 55 -14.37 1.46 1.18
C GLN A 55 -13.95 0.67 -0.06
N GLY A 56 -14.89 0.03 -0.76
CA GLY A 56 -14.62 -0.78 -1.93
C GLY A 56 -13.79 -0.06 -2.99
N GLY A 57 -12.76 -0.75 -3.51
CA GLY A 57 -11.83 -0.21 -4.49
C GLY A 57 -10.63 0.53 -3.90
N THR A 58 -10.52 0.62 -2.57
CA THR A 58 -9.34 1.21 -1.92
C THR A 58 -8.30 0.15 -1.58
N LEU A 59 -7.03 0.58 -1.52
CA LEU A 59 -5.94 -0.24 -1.00
C LEU A 59 -6.09 -0.36 0.52
N ASN A 60 -6.06 -1.60 1.04
CA ASN A 60 -5.98 -1.83 2.48
C ASN A 60 -4.53 -1.81 2.94
N HIS A 61 -3.69 -2.68 2.40
CA HIS A 61 -2.24 -2.70 2.64
C HIS A 61 -1.52 -3.48 1.54
N LEU A 62 -0.21 -3.40 1.56
CA LEU A 62 0.70 -4.20 0.74
C LEU A 62 1.51 -5.13 1.64
N GLY A 63 2.05 -6.19 1.07
CA GLY A 63 2.89 -7.11 1.83
C GLY A 63 3.88 -7.90 0.97
N VAL A 64 4.85 -8.49 1.66
CA VAL A 64 5.76 -9.48 1.10
C VAL A 64 5.68 -10.73 1.96
N GLU A 65 5.14 -11.81 1.41
CA GLU A 65 5.16 -13.13 2.06
C GLU A 65 6.51 -13.77 1.82
N VAL A 66 7.18 -14.17 2.89
CA VAL A 66 8.46 -14.87 2.87
C VAL A 66 8.34 -16.28 3.43
N ASP A 67 9.37 -17.11 3.23
CA ASP A 67 9.26 -18.55 3.45
C ASP A 67 9.39 -18.97 4.93
N SER A 68 9.94 -18.12 5.81
CA SER A 68 10.20 -18.47 7.21
C SER A 68 10.32 -17.24 8.12
N THR A 69 10.23 -17.48 9.44
CA THR A 69 10.55 -16.47 10.46
C THR A 69 11.97 -15.93 10.33
N ASP A 70 12.94 -16.78 10.02
CA ASP A 70 14.35 -16.34 9.81
C ASP A 70 14.44 -15.34 8.63
N ALA A 71 13.61 -15.52 7.59
CA ALA A 71 13.55 -14.59 6.48
C ALA A 71 12.88 -13.27 6.87
N VAL A 72 11.86 -13.29 7.75
CA VAL A 72 11.26 -12.08 8.33
C VAL A 72 12.33 -11.32 9.13
N ASP A 73 13.09 -12.01 9.99
CA ASP A 73 14.13 -11.41 10.82
C ASP A 73 15.26 -10.80 9.98
N ALA A 74 15.69 -11.50 8.93
CA ALA A 74 16.71 -11.01 8.02
C ALA A 74 16.29 -9.74 7.28
N GLU A 75 15.03 -9.69 6.81
CA GLU A 75 14.50 -8.49 6.16
C GLU A 75 14.33 -7.33 7.14
N GLN A 76 13.89 -7.58 8.38
CA GLN A 76 13.79 -6.56 9.41
C GLN A 76 15.17 -5.95 9.73
N ALA A 77 16.20 -6.79 9.88
CA ALA A 77 17.56 -6.34 10.10
C ALA A 77 18.09 -5.50 8.92
N ARG A 78 17.86 -5.95 7.68
CA ARG A 78 18.24 -5.22 6.47
C ARG A 78 17.58 -3.83 6.38
N LEU A 79 16.29 -3.74 6.71
CA LEU A 79 15.57 -2.46 6.68
C LEU A 79 16.03 -1.53 7.79
N ALA A 80 16.32 -2.06 8.99
CA ALA A 80 16.89 -1.28 10.09
C ALA A 80 18.28 -0.70 9.71
N GLU A 81 19.15 -1.47 9.07
CA GLU A 81 20.43 -0.98 8.52
C GLU A 81 20.24 0.11 7.46
N ALA A 82 19.15 0.04 6.69
CA ALA A 82 18.78 1.07 5.72
C ALA A 82 18.11 2.31 6.37
N GLY A 83 17.94 2.34 7.69
CA GLY A 83 17.33 3.46 8.43
C GLY A 83 15.80 3.48 8.39
N LEU A 84 15.15 2.38 8.00
CA LEU A 84 13.69 2.27 8.03
C LEU A 84 13.24 1.69 9.37
N ALA A 85 12.26 2.33 9.99
CA ALA A 85 11.65 1.86 11.22
C ALA A 85 10.60 0.77 10.93
N ALA A 86 10.38 -0.12 11.89
CA ALA A 86 9.41 -1.19 11.81
C ALA A 86 8.74 -1.44 13.16
N VAL A 87 7.47 -1.85 13.12
CA VAL A 87 6.72 -2.34 14.28
C VAL A 87 6.59 -3.85 14.18
N ASP A 88 7.08 -4.56 15.20
CA ASP A 88 7.18 -6.01 15.21
C ASP A 88 5.92 -6.67 15.77
N GLU A 89 5.44 -7.71 15.12
CA GLU A 89 4.32 -8.55 15.56
C GLU A 89 4.68 -10.03 15.41
N ARG A 90 4.86 -10.71 16.54
CA ARG A 90 5.23 -12.14 16.57
C ARG A 90 4.10 -12.99 17.08
N ASP A 91 3.98 -14.19 16.48
CA ASP A 91 2.95 -15.17 16.84
C ASP A 91 1.53 -14.59 16.85
N THR A 92 1.30 -13.58 15.98
CA THR A 92 0.03 -12.85 15.93
C THR A 92 -0.99 -13.58 15.07
N THR A 93 -2.26 -13.50 15.45
CA THR A 93 -3.36 -14.02 14.62
C THR A 93 -4.02 -12.87 13.88
N CYS A 94 -3.91 -12.88 12.55
CA CYS A 94 -4.56 -11.94 11.67
C CYS A 94 -5.03 -12.65 10.39
N CYS A 95 -6.21 -12.24 9.89
CA CYS A 95 -6.66 -12.65 8.57
C CYS A 95 -6.79 -14.18 8.41
N TYR A 96 -7.28 -14.85 9.46
CA TYR A 96 -7.43 -16.30 9.55
C TYR A 96 -6.10 -17.07 9.43
N ALA A 97 -4.99 -16.45 9.85
CA ALA A 97 -3.68 -17.06 9.90
C ALA A 97 -2.91 -16.61 11.14
N ARG A 98 -2.11 -17.51 11.71
CA ARG A 98 -1.09 -17.18 12.70
C ARG A 98 0.21 -16.87 11.95
N GLN A 99 0.86 -15.76 12.29
CA GLN A 99 1.92 -15.16 11.50
C GLN A 99 3.03 -14.60 12.41
N ASP A 100 4.26 -14.61 11.89
CA ASP A 100 5.32 -13.70 12.31
C ASP A 100 5.46 -12.62 11.25
N LYS A 101 5.45 -11.35 11.67
CA LYS A 101 5.50 -10.22 10.75
C LYS A 101 6.03 -8.96 11.41
N PHE A 102 6.30 -7.96 10.60
CA PHE A 102 6.47 -6.59 11.02
C PHE A 102 5.87 -5.62 9.99
N TRP A 103 5.50 -4.44 10.45
CA TRP A 103 5.03 -3.35 9.62
C TRP A 103 6.15 -2.34 9.39
N VAL A 104 6.34 -1.91 8.15
CA VAL A 104 7.27 -0.83 7.79
C VAL A 104 6.58 0.49 8.00
N THR A 105 7.23 1.43 8.71
CA THR A 105 6.72 2.77 9.01
C THR A 105 7.38 3.84 8.16
N GLY A 106 6.74 5.00 8.05
CA GLY A 106 7.31 6.16 7.36
C GLY A 106 7.33 6.05 5.84
N THR A 107 6.40 5.30 5.24
CA THR A 107 6.27 5.25 3.78
C THR A 107 5.83 6.62 3.24
N PRO A 108 6.41 7.12 2.13
CA PRO A 108 6.16 8.49 1.65
C PRO A 108 4.69 8.80 1.28
N GLY A 109 3.94 7.79 0.87
CA GLY A 109 2.52 7.92 0.50
C GLY A 109 1.55 7.45 1.58
N GLY A 110 2.05 7.01 2.73
CA GLY A 110 1.23 6.47 3.81
C GLY A 110 0.74 5.04 3.58
N GLU A 111 1.21 4.36 2.53
CA GLU A 111 0.86 2.97 2.29
C GLU A 111 1.46 2.08 3.37
N ARG A 112 0.69 1.14 3.88
CA ARG A 112 1.17 0.18 4.85
C ARG A 112 1.79 -1.02 4.14
N TRP A 113 3.01 -1.37 4.56
CA TRP A 113 3.72 -2.55 4.10
C TRP A 113 4.00 -3.50 5.25
N GLU A 114 3.64 -4.76 5.09
CA GLU A 114 4.03 -5.84 6.00
C GLU A 114 5.01 -6.81 5.34
N ILE A 115 5.98 -7.29 6.12
CA ILE A 115 6.81 -8.43 5.74
C ILE A 115 6.44 -9.56 6.70
N TYR A 116 6.01 -10.70 6.19
CA TYR A 116 5.42 -11.74 7.03
C TYR A 116 5.65 -13.16 6.52
N THR A 117 5.50 -14.11 7.43
CA THR A 117 5.39 -15.54 7.13
C THR A 117 4.18 -16.13 7.83
N VAL A 118 3.53 -17.11 7.17
CA VAL A 118 2.38 -17.83 7.75
C VAL A 118 2.89 -19.05 8.52
N LEU A 119 2.61 -19.11 9.83
CA LEU A 119 2.99 -20.21 10.70
C LEU A 119 1.93 -21.33 10.70
N ALA A 120 0.66 -20.95 10.71
CA ALA A 120 -0.48 -21.87 10.73
C ALA A 120 -1.78 -21.17 10.28
N ASP A 121 -2.78 -21.97 9.88
CA ASP A 121 -4.15 -21.49 9.71
C ASP A 121 -4.81 -21.18 11.06
N SER A 122 -5.68 -20.15 11.09
CA SER A 122 -6.53 -19.80 12.22
C SER A 122 -8.02 -19.90 11.82
N GLN A 123 -8.87 -20.22 12.80
CA GLN A 123 -10.34 -20.22 12.62
C GLN A 123 -10.93 -18.83 12.86
N THR A 124 -10.17 -17.92 13.48
CA THR A 124 -10.59 -16.56 13.81
C THR A 124 -9.85 -15.54 12.94
N PHE A 125 -10.50 -14.41 12.66
CA PHE A 125 -9.88 -13.31 11.92
C PHE A 125 -8.80 -12.63 12.76
N TRP A 126 -9.08 -12.39 14.06
CA TRP A 126 -8.18 -11.84 15.05
C TRP A 126 -7.85 -12.85 16.15
N GLY A 127 -6.79 -12.60 16.90
CA GLY A 127 -6.49 -13.35 18.12
C GLY A 127 -7.66 -13.33 19.11
N GLN A 128 -7.74 -14.36 19.98
CA GLN A 128 -8.85 -14.51 20.92
C GLN A 128 -8.87 -13.42 22.02
N ASP A 129 -7.77 -12.70 22.19
CA ASP A 129 -7.61 -11.63 23.16
C ASP A 129 -8.15 -10.27 22.67
N GLY A 130 -8.58 -10.19 21.39
CA GLY A 130 -9.11 -8.96 20.80
C GLY A 130 -8.12 -7.79 20.76
N SER A 131 -6.84 -8.07 21.08
CA SER A 131 -5.82 -7.04 21.29
C SER A 131 -5.25 -6.43 20.03
N GLN A 132 -5.69 -6.89 18.85
CA GLN A 132 -5.19 -6.37 17.58
C GLN A 132 -6.36 -5.86 16.72
N SER A 133 -6.89 -4.74 17.15
CA SER A 133 -7.63 -3.85 16.26
C SER A 133 -6.64 -3.15 15.34
N TRP A 134 -6.99 -2.99 14.06
CA TRP A 134 -6.26 -2.15 13.11
C TRP A 134 -5.96 -0.75 13.68
N ASP A 135 -6.84 -0.23 14.53
CA ASP A 135 -6.70 1.06 15.21
C ASP A 135 -5.50 1.11 16.16
N ALA A 136 -5.11 -0.01 16.79
CA ALA A 136 -3.95 -0.06 17.66
C ALA A 136 -2.65 0.01 16.85
N VAL A 137 -2.59 -0.68 15.72
CA VAL A 137 -1.44 -0.65 14.80
C VAL A 137 -1.27 0.73 14.17
N GLU A 138 -2.37 1.38 13.76
CA GLU A 138 -2.34 2.76 13.24
C GLU A 138 -1.79 3.74 14.27
N THR A 139 -2.17 3.60 15.53
CA THR A 139 -1.68 4.49 16.61
C THR A 139 -0.17 4.33 16.84
N GLU A 140 0.37 3.11 16.75
CA GLU A 140 1.81 2.87 16.89
C GLU A 140 2.58 3.31 15.64
N LEU A 141 2.02 3.12 14.44
CA LEU A 141 2.63 3.54 13.18
C LEU A 141 2.73 5.06 13.08
N ASP A 142 1.69 5.79 13.55
CA ASP A 142 1.66 7.26 13.56
C ASP A 142 2.50 7.87 14.70
N ALA A 143 2.77 7.10 15.76
CA ALA A 143 3.58 7.51 16.91
C ALA A 143 5.09 7.35 16.70
N ALA A 144 5.55 6.74 15.60
CA ALA A 144 6.97 6.64 15.30
C ALA A 144 7.57 8.05 15.16
N PRO A 145 8.69 8.36 15.85
CA PRO A 145 9.21 9.72 15.86
C PRO A 145 9.61 10.13 14.44
N ASP A 146 9.07 11.25 14.00
CA ASP A 146 9.56 12.00 12.85
C ASP A 146 11.06 12.29 13.09
N THR A 147 11.94 11.49 12.48
CA THR A 147 13.37 11.77 12.45
C THR A 147 13.57 12.92 11.47
N GLY A 148 13.25 14.12 11.95
CA GLY A 148 13.22 15.36 11.20
C GLY A 148 14.48 15.59 10.38
N ALA A 149 14.31 15.53 9.08
CA ALA A 149 15.08 16.36 8.17
C ALA A 149 14.46 17.76 8.23
N GLY A 150 15.15 18.68 8.94
CA GLY A 150 14.67 20.04 9.18
C GLY A 150 14.28 20.74 7.88
N ALA A 151 13.00 20.98 7.70
CA ALA A 151 12.51 22.00 6.80
C ALA A 151 12.83 23.36 7.43
N GLN A 152 13.90 24.00 6.98
CA GLN A 152 14.15 25.40 7.25
C GLN A 152 13.01 26.21 6.62
N THR A 153 12.09 26.68 7.46
CA THR A 153 11.12 27.69 7.07
C THR A 153 11.88 28.95 6.68
N ALA A 154 11.91 29.26 5.40
CA ALA A 154 12.34 30.53 4.91
C ALA A 154 11.39 31.61 5.48
N GLN A 155 11.90 32.35 6.45
CA GLN A 155 11.27 33.50 7.09
C GLN A 155 11.28 34.64 6.08
N CYS A 156 10.19 34.88 5.39
CA CYS A 156 10.04 36.12 4.61
C CYS A 156 9.90 37.29 5.55
N CYS A 157 10.82 38.22 5.38
CA CYS A 157 11.04 39.44 6.16
C CYS A 157 9.78 40.28 6.34
N GLY A 158 9.51 40.63 7.61
CA GLY A 158 8.50 41.63 7.98
C GLY A 158 8.99 43.03 7.63
N GLY A 159 8.10 43.84 7.09
CA GLY A 159 8.18 45.30 7.00
C GLY A 159 6.97 45.94 7.69
N PRO A 160 7.07 47.20 8.16
CA PRO A 160 6.23 47.72 9.24
C PRO A 160 4.84 48.19 8.81
N GLN A 161 3.91 48.12 9.76
CA GLN A 161 2.55 48.64 9.67
C GLN A 161 2.46 50.14 9.49
N ALA A 162 1.61 50.61 8.59
CA ALA A 162 0.98 51.93 8.67
C ALA A 162 -0.47 51.81 8.20
N ALA A 163 -1.36 52.38 8.99
CA ALA A 163 -2.80 52.37 8.83
C ALA A 163 -3.28 53.28 7.67
N GLY A 164 -4.39 52.93 7.03
CA GLY A 164 -5.09 53.83 6.09
C GLY A 164 -6.10 53.12 5.19
N GLU A 165 -7.32 53.52 5.29
CA GLU A 165 -8.62 53.15 4.74
C GLU A 165 -8.73 52.96 3.21
N ASN A 166 -9.76 52.16 2.83
CA ASN A 166 -10.53 52.10 1.57
C ASN A 166 -10.19 51.06 0.48
N GLU A 167 -11.23 50.30 0.21
CA GLU A 167 -11.55 49.36 -0.88
C GLU A 167 -11.32 49.84 -2.32
N PRO A 168 -11.63 48.97 -3.34
CA PRO A 168 -11.12 47.63 -3.67
C PRO A 168 -10.48 47.60 -5.08
N ALA A 169 -9.57 46.70 -5.29
CA ALA A 169 -9.25 46.28 -6.67
C ALA A 169 -8.67 44.87 -6.71
N ALA A 170 -9.32 44.02 -7.50
CA ALA A 170 -8.92 42.68 -7.85
C ALA A 170 -7.53 42.68 -8.50
N ALA A 171 -6.63 41.88 -7.91
CA ALA A 171 -5.38 41.53 -8.57
C ALA A 171 -5.28 40.02 -8.70
N SER A 172 -5.52 39.54 -9.92
CA SER A 172 -5.29 38.17 -10.35
C SER A 172 -3.78 37.89 -10.38
N CYS A 173 -3.30 36.99 -9.55
CA CYS A 173 -1.97 36.41 -9.75
C CYS A 173 -2.08 35.25 -10.73
N ALA A 174 -1.74 35.52 -11.97
CA ALA A 174 -1.55 34.52 -13.00
C ALA A 174 -0.13 33.92 -12.84
N CYS A 175 -0.02 32.69 -12.39
CA CYS A 175 1.18 31.91 -12.57
C CYS A 175 1.10 31.20 -13.92
N SER A 176 1.70 31.82 -14.93
CA SER A 176 1.96 31.21 -16.24
C SER A 176 3.22 30.34 -16.15
N GLY A 177 3.05 29.07 -16.29
CA GLY A 177 4.12 28.09 -16.44
C GLY A 177 3.61 26.91 -17.27
N GLY A 178 3.34 27.16 -18.54
CA GLY A 178 2.99 26.11 -19.50
C GLY A 178 4.22 25.33 -19.90
N ALA A 179 4.22 24.04 -19.66
CA ALA A 179 5.08 23.08 -20.35
C ALA A 179 4.19 22.32 -21.33
N SER A 180 4.30 22.68 -22.60
CA SER A 180 3.69 21.98 -23.71
C SER A 180 4.41 20.67 -23.96
N TRP A 181 3.67 19.58 -23.97
CA TRP A 181 4.15 18.31 -24.52
C TRP A 181 3.97 18.39 -26.05
N ALA A 182 5.08 18.54 -26.75
CA ALA A 182 5.12 18.48 -28.20
C ALA A 182 5.06 17.03 -28.65
N GLU A 183 4.15 16.78 -29.57
CA GLU A 183 4.05 15.59 -30.39
C GLU A 183 5.35 15.35 -31.18
N ALA A 184 5.85 14.13 -31.16
CA ALA A 184 6.80 13.62 -32.15
C ALA A 184 6.18 12.33 -32.70
N GLY A 185 5.57 12.39 -33.83
CA GLY A 185 6.16 12.30 -35.16
C GLY A 185 6.09 10.87 -35.63
N ALA A 186 5.08 10.55 -36.45
CA ALA A 186 4.95 9.30 -37.19
C ALA A 186 6.17 9.08 -38.10
N ALA A 187 6.67 7.85 -38.17
CA ALA A 187 7.51 7.38 -39.27
C ALA A 187 7.14 5.95 -39.66
N THR A 188 6.37 5.88 -40.70
CA THR A 188 6.41 4.96 -41.85
C THR A 188 7.00 3.57 -41.70
N GLU A 189 6.17 2.58 -41.93
CA GLU A 189 6.56 1.26 -42.45
C GLU A 189 7.22 1.39 -43.83
N PRO A 190 8.08 0.43 -44.21
CA PRO A 190 7.65 -0.44 -45.30
C PRO A 190 8.13 -1.89 -45.26
N GLY A 191 7.34 -2.76 -45.88
CA GLY A 191 7.87 -3.83 -46.72
C GLY A 191 7.69 -5.25 -46.26
N GLN A 192 6.72 -5.88 -46.85
CA GLN A 192 6.46 -7.30 -46.96
C GLN A 192 7.68 -8.08 -47.46
N SER A 193 7.90 -9.31 -46.96
CA SER A 193 8.16 -10.43 -47.88
C SER A 193 7.79 -11.77 -47.22
N ALA A 194 7.05 -12.53 -47.97
CA ALA A 194 6.64 -13.91 -47.73
C ALA A 194 7.84 -14.84 -47.85
N GLY A 195 7.83 -15.96 -47.11
CA GLY A 195 8.74 -17.08 -47.24
C GLY A 195 8.22 -18.28 -46.47
N SER A 196 7.60 -19.19 -47.22
CA SER A 196 7.23 -20.52 -46.75
C SER A 196 8.47 -21.37 -46.37
N CYS A 197 8.36 -22.14 -45.31
CA CYS A 197 8.60 -23.58 -45.20
C CYS A 197 8.15 -24.02 -43.81
#